data_841bc313a4febde0d21e42e87dc2b370
#
_entry.id   841bc313a4febde0d21e42e87dc2b370
#
_cell.length_a   1.000
_cell.length_b   1.000
_cell.length_c   1.000
_cell.angle_alpha   90.00
_cell.angle_beta   90.00
_cell.angle_gamma   90.00
#
_symmetry.space_group_name_H-M   'P 1'
#
loop_
_entity.id
_entity.type
_entity.pdbx_description
1 polymer ?
#
loop_
_entity_poly.entity_id
_entity_poly.type
_entity_poly.pdbx_seq_one_letter_code
_entity_poly.pdbx_strand_id
1 'polypeptide(L)'
;MAHPAQRRWYPLVFVVAALVLLPLSVLLLSWQAVDLQIWSHLWDTQMPRLLGNTLTLILGVGVGVTLLGVSLAWLTSLCEFPGQRWLDWALMLPFAIPAYVLAFVYVGLLDFAGPVQTLLREWFGSGLRLPRVRSTGGVILVLVLVFYPYVYLLARTAFLAQGKGLMEAARVLGQSPWQAFWRVALPMARPAIGAGVALALMETLADFGAVSVFNFDTFTTAIYKTWYGFFSLSSAAQLASLLLLVVMLLLYGERRARGASRASNERPRGRALYHLRGFKAVAASSWCGLVFACAFVIPLLQLVAWFWQRGRFDLDERYAGLIIHTLYLGAMAALITVSVALVLAFARRLAPTRMIRSGVSLANIGYALPGSVLAVSIMLAFSYLDRELVVPLSGWLGGAGKPLLLGSLSALLLAYLVRFIAVAYGPLENSLARIRPSLPEAARCLGVSGPRLFFKVYLPLLLPGTLSAVLLVFVDVLKEMPATLLMRPFGWDTLAVRIFEMTSEGEWARASLPALTLILVGLLPVIGLIRRSAHQNG
;
A
#
# COMPACT_ATOMS: atom_id res chain seq x y z
N MET A 1 22.47 -33.11 -4.94
CA MET A 1 21.65 -33.45 -3.75
C MET A 1 21.81 -32.31 -2.73
N ALA A 2 20.73 -31.81 -2.11
CA ALA A 2 20.82 -30.70 -1.14
C ALA A 2 21.49 -31.19 0.16
N HIS A 3 22.44 -30.40 0.69
CA HIS A 3 23.13 -30.68 1.96
C HIS A 3 22.11 -30.82 3.11
N PRO A 4 22.29 -31.76 4.09
CA PRO A 4 21.27 -31.99 5.15
C PRO A 4 20.88 -30.73 5.91
N ALA A 5 21.79 -29.77 6.10
CA ALA A 5 21.48 -28.45 6.69
C ALA A 5 20.51 -27.59 5.86
N GLN A 6 20.44 -27.81 4.55
CA GLN A 6 19.52 -27.10 3.67
C GLN A 6 18.10 -27.65 3.73
N ARG A 7 17.94 -28.94 4.04
CA ARG A 7 16.61 -29.60 4.12
C ARG A 7 15.74 -29.05 5.24
N ARG A 8 16.32 -28.50 6.31
CA ARG A 8 15.58 -27.94 7.46
C ARG A 8 14.77 -26.67 7.08
N TRP A 9 15.11 -25.99 5.98
CA TRP A 9 14.40 -24.79 5.53
C TRP A 9 13.15 -25.09 4.70
N TYR A 10 13.05 -26.28 4.09
CA TYR A 10 11.92 -26.63 3.24
C TYR A 10 10.58 -26.59 3.99
N PRO A 11 10.42 -27.25 5.16
CA PRO A 11 9.13 -27.24 5.86
C PRO A 11 8.68 -25.82 6.20
N LEU A 12 9.58 -24.98 6.70
CA LEU A 12 9.26 -23.59 7.07
C LEU A 12 8.78 -22.76 5.88
N VAL A 13 9.51 -22.84 4.76
CA VAL A 13 9.14 -22.09 3.55
C VAL A 13 7.83 -22.60 2.96
N PHE A 14 7.60 -23.91 2.95
CA PHE A 14 6.37 -24.49 2.41
C PHE A 14 5.16 -24.23 3.31
N VAL A 15 5.32 -24.23 4.63
CA VAL A 15 4.22 -23.82 5.54
C VAL A 15 3.82 -22.37 5.29
N VAL A 16 4.77 -21.46 5.17
CA VAL A 16 4.46 -20.06 4.89
C VAL A 16 3.83 -19.90 3.50
N ALA A 17 4.36 -20.58 2.48
CA ALA A 17 3.76 -20.56 1.15
C ALA A 17 2.34 -21.15 1.14
N ALA A 18 2.11 -22.23 1.89
CA ALA A 18 0.78 -22.83 2.04
C ALA A 18 -0.21 -21.89 2.74
N LEU A 19 0.22 -21.18 3.80
CA LEU A 19 -0.61 -20.17 4.47
C LEU A 19 -1.04 -19.03 3.52
N VAL A 20 -0.18 -18.64 2.57
CA VAL A 20 -0.51 -17.63 1.56
C VAL A 20 -1.37 -18.21 0.44
N LEU A 21 -1.15 -19.46 0.04
CA LEU A 21 -1.90 -20.11 -1.03
C LEU A 21 -3.28 -20.60 -0.59
N LEU A 22 -3.48 -20.85 0.71
CA LEU A 22 -4.76 -21.33 1.25
C LEU A 22 -5.91 -20.38 0.92
N PRO A 23 -5.84 -19.06 1.19
CA PRO A 23 -6.89 -18.12 0.78
C PRO A 23 -7.16 -18.15 -0.72
N LEU A 24 -6.11 -18.24 -1.55
CA LEU A 24 -6.23 -18.29 -3.01
C LEU A 24 -6.94 -19.56 -3.50
N SER A 25 -6.61 -20.71 -2.88
CA SER A 25 -7.25 -21.97 -3.24
C SER A 25 -8.75 -21.97 -2.90
N VAL A 26 -9.12 -21.40 -1.77
CA VAL A 26 -10.53 -21.29 -1.34
C VAL A 26 -11.34 -20.40 -2.28
N LEU A 27 -10.77 -19.31 -2.80
CA LEU A 27 -11.42 -18.49 -3.82
C LEU A 27 -11.76 -19.30 -5.09
N LEU A 28 -10.85 -20.17 -5.53
CA LEU A 28 -11.10 -21.04 -6.69
C LEU A 28 -12.15 -22.10 -6.38
N LEU A 29 -12.12 -22.68 -5.19
CA LEU A 29 -13.09 -23.69 -4.75
C LEU A 29 -14.50 -23.10 -4.57
N SER A 30 -14.65 -21.80 -4.31
CA SER A 30 -15.97 -21.15 -4.17
C SER A 30 -16.85 -21.29 -5.42
N TRP A 31 -16.26 -21.54 -6.60
CA TRP A 31 -16.98 -21.76 -7.84
C TRP A 31 -17.67 -23.13 -7.96
N GLN A 32 -17.44 -24.05 -7.01
CA GLN A 32 -18.15 -25.33 -6.96
C GLN A 32 -19.61 -25.19 -6.51
N ALA A 33 -19.95 -24.11 -5.80
CA ALA A 33 -21.30 -23.82 -5.31
C ALA A 33 -21.73 -22.42 -5.76
N VAL A 34 -22.22 -22.32 -7.00
CA VAL A 34 -22.69 -21.06 -7.57
C VAL A 34 -24.18 -20.90 -7.28
N ASP A 35 -24.54 -19.78 -6.65
CA ASP A 35 -25.94 -19.36 -6.52
C ASP A 35 -26.36 -18.62 -7.79
N LEU A 36 -27.12 -19.32 -8.66
CA LEU A 36 -27.53 -18.79 -9.95
C LEU A 36 -28.46 -17.57 -9.83
N GLN A 37 -29.25 -17.46 -8.74
CA GLN A 37 -30.14 -16.30 -8.54
C GLN A 37 -29.34 -15.04 -8.23
N ILE A 38 -28.36 -15.13 -7.33
CA ILE A 38 -27.46 -14.03 -7.01
C ILE A 38 -26.62 -13.66 -8.25
N TRP A 39 -26.11 -14.67 -8.97
CA TRP A 39 -25.27 -14.42 -10.14
C TRP A 39 -26.01 -13.81 -11.33
N SER A 40 -27.24 -14.25 -11.62
CA SER A 40 -28.05 -13.61 -12.66
C SER A 40 -28.29 -12.14 -12.32
N HIS A 41 -28.69 -11.86 -11.07
CA HIS A 41 -28.88 -10.48 -10.60
C HIS A 41 -27.60 -9.63 -10.71
N LEU A 42 -26.46 -10.16 -10.26
CA LEU A 42 -25.17 -9.45 -10.35
C LEU A 42 -24.76 -9.19 -11.80
N TRP A 43 -24.96 -10.16 -12.70
CA TRP A 43 -24.58 -10.06 -14.09
C TRP A 43 -25.42 -9.02 -14.82
N ASP A 44 -26.71 -9.05 -14.65
CA ASP A 44 -27.64 -8.18 -15.36
C ASP A 44 -27.62 -6.72 -14.83
N THR A 45 -27.39 -6.54 -13.53
CA THR A 45 -27.55 -5.22 -12.89
C THR A 45 -26.22 -4.54 -12.53
N GLN A 46 -25.19 -5.28 -12.15
CA GLN A 46 -23.98 -4.70 -11.55
C GLN A 46 -22.72 -4.92 -12.38
N MET A 47 -22.51 -6.07 -13.00
CA MET A 47 -21.26 -6.45 -13.63
C MET A 47 -20.77 -5.47 -14.72
N PRO A 48 -21.62 -5.00 -15.66
CA PRO A 48 -21.18 -4.03 -16.67
C PRO A 48 -20.67 -2.72 -16.02
N ARG A 49 -21.35 -2.28 -14.95
CA ARG A 49 -20.96 -1.07 -14.20
C ARG A 49 -19.65 -1.27 -13.45
N LEU A 50 -19.47 -2.41 -12.78
CA LEU A 50 -18.25 -2.73 -12.04
C LEU A 50 -17.04 -2.78 -12.96
N LEU A 51 -17.16 -3.46 -14.10
CA LEU A 51 -16.09 -3.54 -15.12
C LEU A 51 -15.78 -2.16 -15.72
N GLY A 52 -16.80 -1.42 -16.11
CA GLY A 52 -16.66 -0.07 -16.67
C GLY A 52 -15.99 0.89 -15.70
N ASN A 53 -16.43 0.92 -14.44
CA ASN A 53 -15.87 1.75 -13.39
C ASN A 53 -14.42 1.37 -13.06
N THR A 54 -14.14 0.07 -12.94
CA THR A 54 -12.78 -0.41 -12.65
C THR A 54 -11.82 -0.06 -13.79
N LEU A 55 -12.22 -0.26 -15.05
CA LEU A 55 -11.41 0.12 -16.20
C LEU A 55 -11.17 1.63 -16.26
N THR A 56 -12.19 2.42 -15.99
CA THR A 56 -12.09 3.89 -15.97
C THR A 56 -11.12 4.36 -14.87
N LEU A 57 -11.14 3.72 -13.69
CA LEU A 57 -10.16 4.01 -12.62
C LEU A 57 -8.75 3.61 -13.04
N ILE A 58 -8.55 2.42 -13.61
CA ILE A 58 -7.23 1.96 -14.09
C ILE A 58 -6.64 2.98 -15.08
N LEU A 59 -7.43 3.40 -16.07
CA LEU A 59 -6.96 4.34 -17.09
C LEU A 59 -6.77 5.75 -16.51
N GLY A 60 -7.77 6.29 -15.80
CA GLY A 60 -7.73 7.65 -15.29
C GLY A 60 -6.64 7.85 -14.22
N VAL A 61 -6.58 6.94 -13.24
CA VAL A 61 -5.54 6.99 -12.20
C VAL A 61 -4.18 6.70 -12.81
N GLY A 62 -4.05 5.68 -13.68
CA GLY A 62 -2.78 5.34 -14.32
C GLY A 62 -2.16 6.49 -15.10
N VAL A 63 -2.97 7.21 -15.89
CA VAL A 63 -2.53 8.41 -16.61
C VAL A 63 -2.19 9.53 -15.62
N GLY A 64 -3.07 9.80 -14.65
CA GLY A 64 -2.89 10.88 -13.69
C GLY A 64 -1.63 10.74 -12.83
N VAL A 65 -1.39 9.54 -12.24
CA VAL A 65 -0.18 9.30 -11.43
C VAL A 65 1.09 9.34 -12.27
N THR A 66 1.00 8.93 -13.55
CA THR A 66 2.15 9.00 -14.46
C THR A 66 2.51 10.46 -14.75
N LEU A 67 1.53 11.27 -15.12
CA LEU A 67 1.76 12.69 -15.43
C LEU A 67 2.29 13.45 -14.21
N LEU A 68 1.64 13.31 -13.05
CA LEU A 68 2.09 13.96 -11.81
C LEU A 68 3.43 13.41 -11.35
N GLY A 69 3.55 12.10 -11.18
CA GLY A 69 4.75 11.48 -10.63
C GLY A 69 5.99 11.74 -11.47
N VAL A 70 5.89 11.61 -12.81
CA VAL A 70 7.03 11.84 -13.71
C VAL A 70 7.41 13.32 -13.78
N SER A 71 6.44 14.24 -13.87
CA SER A 71 6.72 15.69 -13.91
C SER A 71 7.41 16.16 -12.63
N LEU A 72 6.89 15.76 -11.47
CA LEU A 72 7.49 16.09 -10.18
C LEU A 72 8.88 15.46 -10.01
N ALA A 73 9.05 14.20 -10.40
CA ALA A 73 10.33 13.50 -10.34
C ALA A 73 11.40 14.16 -11.22
N TRP A 74 11.03 14.57 -12.43
CA TRP A 74 11.94 15.31 -13.32
C TRP A 74 12.38 16.64 -12.69
N LEU A 75 11.43 17.44 -12.22
CA LEU A 75 11.71 18.75 -11.63
C LEU A 75 12.61 18.63 -10.39
N THR A 76 12.28 17.74 -9.46
CA THR A 76 13.03 17.65 -8.19
C THR A 76 14.39 16.96 -8.32
N SER A 77 14.59 16.06 -9.31
CA SER A 77 15.84 15.31 -9.46
C SER A 77 16.88 16.01 -10.35
N LEU A 78 16.44 16.70 -11.41
CA LEU A 78 17.34 17.24 -12.45
C LEU A 78 17.31 18.76 -12.58
N CYS A 79 16.31 19.44 -11.99
CA CYS A 79 16.21 20.90 -12.04
C CYS A 79 16.47 21.52 -10.67
N GLU A 80 17.14 22.67 -10.67
CA GLU A 80 17.33 23.49 -9.48
C GLU A 80 16.40 24.71 -9.55
N PHE A 81 15.58 24.90 -8.53
CA PHE A 81 14.62 26.00 -8.39
C PHE A 81 14.40 26.32 -6.90
N PRO A 82 13.84 27.47 -6.55
CA PRO A 82 13.60 27.86 -5.16
C PRO A 82 12.68 26.83 -4.44
N GLY A 83 13.12 26.38 -3.26
CA GLY A 83 12.36 25.38 -2.47
C GLY A 83 12.52 23.92 -2.89
N GLN A 84 13.29 23.63 -3.97
CA GLN A 84 13.47 22.26 -4.49
C GLN A 84 13.89 21.27 -3.41
N ARG A 85 14.87 21.62 -2.55
CA ARG A 85 15.36 20.72 -1.50
C ARG A 85 14.30 20.33 -0.48
N TRP A 86 13.41 21.25 -0.15
CA TRP A 86 12.32 21.00 0.76
C TRP A 86 11.20 20.22 0.07
N LEU A 87 10.80 20.62 -1.14
CA LEU A 87 9.77 19.96 -1.93
C LEU A 87 10.14 18.52 -2.30
N ASP A 88 11.42 18.22 -2.48
CA ASP A 88 11.93 16.89 -2.83
C ASP A 88 11.50 15.80 -1.83
N TRP A 89 11.49 16.10 -0.55
CA TRP A 89 11.00 15.16 0.46
C TRP A 89 9.53 15.42 0.86
N ALA A 90 9.06 16.67 0.80
CA ALA A 90 7.70 17.02 1.17
C ALA A 90 6.66 16.34 0.27
N LEU A 91 6.95 16.16 -1.02
CA LEU A 91 6.14 15.44 -1.99
C LEU A 91 5.94 13.94 -1.66
N MET A 92 6.68 13.40 -0.70
CA MET A 92 6.48 12.03 -0.18
C MET A 92 5.53 11.98 1.02
N LEU A 93 5.25 13.11 1.69
CA LEU A 93 4.40 13.14 2.89
C LEU A 93 2.95 12.65 2.66
N PRO A 94 2.34 12.82 1.47
CA PRO A 94 1.02 12.27 1.22
C PRO A 94 0.90 10.75 1.44
N PHE A 95 2.00 9.99 1.40
CA PHE A 95 2.00 8.59 1.81
C PHE A 95 1.50 8.36 3.26
N ALA A 96 1.61 9.36 4.12
CA ALA A 96 1.13 9.25 5.49
C ALA A 96 -0.41 9.33 5.59
N ILE A 97 -1.08 9.89 4.57
CA ILE A 97 -2.54 10.06 4.55
C ILE A 97 -3.17 8.85 3.84
N PRO A 98 -4.04 8.07 4.52
CA PRO A 98 -4.80 7.02 3.86
C PRO A 98 -5.74 7.55 2.78
N ALA A 99 -5.98 6.77 1.72
CA ALA A 99 -6.83 7.19 0.60
C ALA A 99 -8.25 7.58 1.03
N TYR A 100 -8.85 6.82 1.95
CA TYR A 100 -10.19 7.12 2.47
C TYR A 100 -10.23 8.41 3.29
N VAL A 101 -9.12 8.77 3.96
CA VAL A 101 -9.03 10.05 4.69
C VAL A 101 -9.01 11.20 3.71
N LEU A 102 -8.19 11.15 2.67
CA LEU A 102 -8.17 12.17 1.64
C LEU A 102 -9.55 12.28 0.94
N ALA A 103 -10.19 11.14 0.70
CA ALA A 103 -11.50 11.05 0.07
C ALA A 103 -12.58 11.79 0.88
N PHE A 104 -12.72 11.49 2.18
CA PHE A 104 -13.76 12.14 2.97
C PHE A 104 -13.48 13.62 3.19
N VAL A 105 -12.22 14.02 3.29
CA VAL A 105 -11.86 15.44 3.40
C VAL A 105 -12.27 16.19 2.16
N TYR A 106 -11.96 15.69 0.97
CA TYR A 106 -12.36 16.36 -0.28
C TYR A 106 -13.87 16.31 -0.52
N VAL A 107 -14.54 15.22 -0.15
CA VAL A 107 -16.01 15.19 -0.20
C VAL A 107 -16.59 16.24 0.74
N GLY A 108 -16.20 16.26 2.00
CA GLY A 108 -16.74 17.23 2.96
C GLY A 108 -16.37 18.69 2.66
N LEU A 109 -15.22 18.93 2.01
CA LEU A 109 -14.75 20.26 1.65
C LEU A 109 -15.46 20.82 0.42
N LEU A 110 -15.71 19.98 -0.59
CA LEU A 110 -16.25 20.37 -1.90
C LEU A 110 -17.73 20.01 -2.08
N ASP A 111 -18.38 19.36 -1.11
CA ASP A 111 -19.81 19.07 -1.18
C ASP A 111 -20.64 20.36 -1.19
N PHE A 112 -21.91 20.27 -1.59
CA PHE A 112 -22.81 21.42 -1.70
C PHE A 112 -22.91 22.24 -0.42
N ALA A 113 -22.98 21.60 0.73
CA ALA A 113 -22.96 22.23 2.05
C ALA A 113 -21.54 22.48 2.59
N GLY A 114 -20.50 22.14 1.82
CA GLY A 114 -19.10 22.27 2.22
C GLY A 114 -18.60 23.71 2.24
N PRO A 115 -17.51 23.98 3.00
CA PRO A 115 -17.03 25.36 3.20
C PRO A 115 -16.62 26.04 1.89
N VAL A 116 -16.06 25.34 0.92
CA VAL A 116 -15.62 25.92 -0.35
C VAL A 116 -16.81 26.41 -1.17
N GLN A 117 -17.86 25.59 -1.35
CA GLN A 117 -19.03 26.01 -2.10
C GLN A 117 -19.82 27.10 -1.37
N THR A 118 -19.82 27.09 -0.04
CA THR A 118 -20.46 28.13 0.76
C THR A 118 -19.76 29.47 0.57
N LEU A 119 -18.45 29.54 0.70
CA LEU A 119 -17.65 30.74 0.45
C LEU A 119 -17.79 31.26 -0.99
N LEU A 120 -17.78 30.37 -1.98
CA LEU A 120 -17.95 30.77 -3.38
C LEU A 120 -19.34 31.36 -3.64
N ARG A 121 -20.38 30.82 -3.01
CA ARG A 121 -21.73 31.39 -3.13
C ARG A 121 -21.87 32.74 -2.42
N GLU A 122 -21.19 32.93 -1.30
CA GLU A 122 -21.14 34.22 -0.62
C GLU A 122 -20.44 35.30 -1.47
N TRP A 123 -19.36 34.96 -2.18
CA TRP A 123 -18.58 35.91 -2.97
C TRP A 123 -19.14 36.15 -4.37
N PHE A 124 -19.65 35.11 -5.04
CA PHE A 124 -20.06 35.16 -6.46
C PHE A 124 -21.57 35.00 -6.68
N GLY A 125 -22.33 34.86 -5.59
CA GLY A 125 -23.79 34.73 -5.66
C GLY A 125 -24.27 33.26 -5.65
N SER A 126 -25.55 33.09 -5.29
CA SER A 126 -26.17 31.77 -5.07
C SER A 126 -26.31 30.89 -6.33
N GLY A 127 -26.12 31.47 -7.51
CA GLY A 127 -26.18 30.74 -8.78
C GLY A 127 -24.95 29.91 -9.11
N LEU A 128 -23.81 30.17 -8.46
CA LEU A 128 -22.56 29.42 -8.73
C LEU A 128 -22.62 28.04 -8.09
N ARG A 129 -22.48 27.00 -8.93
CA ARG A 129 -22.42 25.61 -8.48
C ARG A 129 -21.16 24.94 -9.04
N LEU A 130 -20.33 24.40 -8.18
CA LEU A 130 -19.24 23.51 -8.61
C LEU A 130 -19.81 22.17 -9.12
N PRO A 131 -19.09 21.49 -10.01
CA PRO A 131 -19.41 20.11 -10.38
C PRO A 131 -19.53 19.22 -9.14
N ARG A 132 -20.37 18.20 -9.21
CA ARG A 132 -20.54 17.24 -8.11
C ARG A 132 -19.20 16.56 -7.82
N VAL A 133 -18.73 16.70 -6.58
CA VAL A 133 -17.47 16.07 -6.14
C VAL A 133 -17.58 14.55 -6.19
N ARG A 134 -18.75 13.99 -5.81
CA ARG A 134 -19.04 12.55 -5.93
C ARG A 134 -19.30 12.18 -7.39
N SER A 135 -18.21 12.11 -8.14
CA SER A 135 -18.19 11.81 -9.57
C SER A 135 -16.95 10.98 -9.90
N THR A 136 -16.93 10.36 -11.06
CA THR A 136 -15.76 9.61 -11.57
C THR A 136 -14.49 10.46 -11.58
N GLY A 137 -14.59 11.74 -12.00
CA GLY A 137 -13.46 12.67 -11.99
C GLY A 137 -12.95 12.98 -10.58
N GLY A 138 -13.86 13.12 -9.61
CA GLY A 138 -13.50 13.35 -8.20
C GLY A 138 -12.75 12.18 -7.59
N VAL A 139 -13.23 10.95 -7.81
CA VAL A 139 -12.53 9.72 -7.35
C VAL A 139 -11.14 9.63 -7.96
N ILE A 140 -11.04 9.80 -9.29
CA ILE A 140 -9.74 9.75 -9.99
C ILE A 140 -8.78 10.80 -9.43
N LEU A 141 -9.23 12.04 -9.25
CA LEU A 141 -8.41 13.12 -8.73
C LEU A 141 -7.84 12.76 -7.35
N VAL A 142 -8.69 12.30 -6.43
CA VAL A 142 -8.28 11.94 -5.08
C VAL A 142 -7.29 10.76 -5.10
N LEU A 143 -7.57 9.69 -5.84
CA LEU A 143 -6.67 8.54 -5.93
C LEU A 143 -5.34 8.92 -6.61
N VAL A 144 -5.34 9.82 -7.59
CA VAL A 144 -4.12 10.36 -8.19
C VAL A 144 -3.29 11.12 -7.16
N LEU A 145 -3.91 11.98 -6.33
CA LEU A 145 -3.22 12.74 -5.28
C LEU A 145 -2.66 11.85 -4.16
N VAL A 146 -3.26 10.69 -3.90
CA VAL A 146 -2.75 9.73 -2.91
C VAL A 146 -1.63 8.87 -3.49
N PHE A 147 -1.76 8.42 -4.75
CA PHE A 147 -0.90 7.38 -5.29
C PHE A 147 0.22 7.87 -6.22
N TYR A 148 0.24 9.17 -6.61
CA TYR A 148 1.37 9.69 -7.41
C TYR A 148 2.75 9.47 -6.74
N PRO A 149 2.89 9.45 -5.40
CA PRO A 149 4.21 9.27 -4.80
C PRO A 149 4.88 7.93 -5.15
N TYR A 150 4.12 6.87 -5.50
CA TYR A 150 4.68 5.61 -5.99
C TYR A 150 5.47 5.81 -7.30
N VAL A 151 4.87 6.52 -8.25
CA VAL A 151 5.53 6.85 -9.53
C VAL A 151 6.64 7.86 -9.31
N TYR A 152 6.40 8.89 -8.50
CA TYR A 152 7.38 9.91 -8.14
C TYR A 152 8.66 9.31 -7.60
N LEU A 153 8.57 8.44 -6.60
CA LEU A 153 9.73 7.86 -5.93
C LEU A 153 10.58 7.00 -6.88
N LEU A 154 9.94 6.14 -7.67
CA LEU A 154 10.64 5.24 -8.58
C LEU A 154 11.20 5.96 -9.80
N ALA A 155 10.46 6.90 -10.37
CA ALA A 155 10.96 7.74 -11.46
C ALA A 155 12.13 8.63 -11.01
N ARG A 156 12.01 9.24 -9.81
CA ARG A 156 13.07 10.05 -9.21
C ARG A 156 14.37 9.27 -9.03
N THR A 157 14.29 8.08 -8.45
CA THR A 157 15.46 7.22 -8.27
C THR A 157 16.08 6.83 -9.61
N ALA A 158 15.27 6.56 -10.63
CA ALA A 158 15.74 6.24 -11.97
C ALA A 158 16.42 7.44 -12.64
N PHE A 159 15.87 8.66 -12.53
CA PHE A 159 16.50 9.86 -13.07
C PHE A 159 17.82 10.18 -12.38
N LEU A 160 17.90 10.01 -11.06
CA LEU A 160 19.16 10.20 -10.31
C LEU A 160 20.22 9.15 -10.67
N ALA A 161 19.81 7.92 -10.94
CA ALA A 161 20.71 6.82 -11.30
C ALA A 161 21.29 6.93 -12.72
N GLN A 162 20.64 7.66 -13.63
CA GLN A 162 21.13 7.87 -15.00
C GLN A 162 22.43 8.71 -15.04
N GLY A 163 22.74 9.41 -13.96
CA GLY A 163 23.97 10.21 -13.85
C GLY A 163 24.00 11.44 -14.75
N LYS A 164 24.95 12.34 -14.48
CA LYS A 164 25.14 13.57 -15.28
C LYS A 164 25.69 13.28 -16.67
N GLY A 165 26.59 12.29 -16.78
CA GLY A 165 27.31 12.03 -18.01
C GLY A 165 26.42 11.77 -19.22
N LEU A 166 25.30 11.07 -19.03
CA LEU A 166 24.36 10.78 -20.11
C LEU A 166 23.63 12.04 -20.59
N MET A 167 23.23 12.90 -19.66
CA MET A 167 22.54 14.15 -20.01
C MET A 167 23.50 15.18 -20.57
N GLU A 168 24.75 15.21 -20.09
CA GLU A 168 25.83 16.06 -20.63
C GLU A 168 26.20 15.63 -22.07
N ALA A 169 26.27 14.30 -22.31
CA ALA A 169 26.47 13.79 -23.67
C ALA A 169 25.33 14.22 -24.62
N ALA A 170 24.08 14.13 -24.18
CA ALA A 170 22.96 14.62 -24.97
C ALA A 170 23.05 16.13 -25.28
N ARG A 171 23.53 16.94 -24.32
CA ARG A 171 23.75 18.37 -24.53
C ARG A 171 24.90 18.65 -25.51
N VAL A 172 26.00 17.91 -25.40
CA VAL A 172 27.13 18.01 -26.34
C VAL A 172 26.68 17.69 -27.77
N LEU A 173 25.75 16.74 -27.92
CA LEU A 173 25.10 16.39 -29.19
C LEU A 173 24.04 17.43 -29.63
N GLY A 174 23.94 18.59 -28.98
CA GLY A 174 23.03 19.68 -29.36
C GLY A 174 21.58 19.52 -28.96
N GLN A 175 21.25 18.53 -28.11
CA GLN A 175 19.85 18.34 -27.67
C GLN A 175 19.44 19.37 -26.63
N SER A 176 18.27 19.97 -26.82
CA SER A 176 17.65 20.83 -25.81
C SER A 176 17.25 20.02 -24.57
N PRO A 177 17.05 20.63 -23.38
CA PRO A 177 16.57 19.94 -22.18
C PRO A 177 15.31 19.13 -22.38
N TRP A 178 14.37 19.65 -23.18
CA TRP A 178 13.11 18.98 -23.52
C TRP A 178 13.32 17.77 -24.44
N GLN A 179 14.21 17.88 -25.43
CA GLN A 179 14.58 16.75 -26.29
C GLN A 179 15.31 15.66 -25.48
N ALA A 180 16.24 16.04 -24.61
CA ALA A 180 16.94 15.12 -23.74
C ALA A 180 15.98 14.38 -22.79
N PHE A 181 14.94 15.07 -22.26
CA PHE A 181 13.89 14.42 -21.49
C PHE A 181 13.18 13.32 -22.28
N TRP A 182 12.61 13.66 -23.46
CA TRP A 182 11.78 12.72 -24.21
C TRP A 182 12.58 11.60 -24.89
N ARG A 183 13.80 11.90 -25.38
CA ARG A 183 14.61 10.97 -26.16
C ARG A 183 15.57 10.12 -25.32
N VAL A 184 15.94 10.59 -24.14
CA VAL A 184 16.97 9.93 -23.32
C VAL A 184 16.44 9.57 -21.94
N ALA A 185 16.07 10.57 -21.12
CA ALA A 185 15.74 10.34 -19.72
C ALA A 185 14.47 9.47 -19.53
N LEU A 186 13.40 9.83 -20.22
CA LEU A 186 12.12 9.14 -20.10
C LEU A 186 12.18 7.68 -20.62
N PRO A 187 12.76 7.38 -21.81
CA PRO A 187 12.90 6.00 -22.27
C PRO A 187 13.71 5.12 -21.31
N MET A 188 14.77 5.63 -20.72
CA MET A 188 15.59 4.88 -19.75
C MET A 188 14.87 4.70 -18.40
N ALA A 189 14.02 5.62 -18.00
CA ALA A 189 13.23 5.52 -16.77
C ALA A 189 11.95 4.68 -16.94
N ARG A 190 11.55 4.30 -18.17
CA ARG A 190 10.30 3.54 -18.44
C ARG A 190 10.08 2.33 -17.53
N PRO A 191 11.09 1.47 -17.26
CA PRO A 191 10.87 0.31 -16.40
C PRO A 191 10.53 0.70 -14.95
N ALA A 192 11.16 1.76 -14.42
CA ALA A 192 10.90 2.26 -13.08
C ALA A 192 9.55 2.97 -12.99
N ILE A 193 9.20 3.77 -14.02
CA ILE A 193 7.89 4.42 -14.13
C ILE A 193 6.80 3.36 -14.21
N GLY A 194 6.95 2.35 -15.07
CA GLY A 194 6.00 1.24 -15.20
C GLY A 194 5.79 0.48 -13.90
N ALA A 195 6.87 0.26 -13.13
CA ALA A 195 6.77 -0.33 -11.79
C ALA A 195 5.99 0.56 -10.81
N GLY A 196 6.21 1.88 -10.83
CA GLY A 196 5.48 2.83 -10.01
C GLY A 196 3.99 2.89 -10.36
N VAL A 197 3.68 2.90 -11.65
CA VAL A 197 2.29 2.86 -12.15
C VAL A 197 1.61 1.57 -11.73
N ALA A 198 2.27 0.42 -11.88
CA ALA A 198 1.71 -0.86 -11.47
C ALA A 198 1.39 -0.89 -9.97
N LEU A 199 2.31 -0.38 -9.11
CA LEU A 199 2.04 -0.27 -7.68
C LEU A 199 0.85 0.65 -7.39
N ALA A 200 0.78 1.82 -8.00
CA ALA A 200 -0.35 2.74 -7.84
C ALA A 200 -1.68 2.12 -8.30
N LEU A 201 -1.68 1.37 -9.41
CA LEU A 201 -2.87 0.67 -9.90
C LEU A 201 -3.28 -0.51 -9.03
N MET A 202 -2.31 -1.24 -8.45
CA MET A 202 -2.62 -2.29 -7.46
C MET A 202 -3.31 -1.70 -6.24
N GLU A 203 -2.81 -0.59 -5.69
CA GLU A 203 -3.45 0.12 -4.58
C GLU A 203 -4.84 0.67 -4.98
N THR A 204 -4.98 1.17 -6.21
CA THR A 204 -6.29 1.62 -6.75
C THR A 204 -7.30 0.48 -6.82
N LEU A 205 -6.90 -0.70 -7.31
CA LEU A 205 -7.75 -1.89 -7.38
C LEU A 205 -8.05 -2.49 -5.99
N ALA A 206 -7.15 -2.29 -5.03
CA ALA A 206 -7.32 -2.72 -3.65
C ALA A 206 -8.12 -1.71 -2.80
N ASP A 207 -8.31 -0.48 -3.29
CA ASP A 207 -9.00 0.55 -2.54
C ASP A 207 -10.49 0.19 -2.38
N PHE A 208 -10.93 0.26 -1.14
CA PHE A 208 -12.33 0.13 -0.75
C PHE A 208 -12.84 1.43 -0.13
N GLY A 209 -11.98 2.06 0.67
CA GLY A 209 -12.39 3.17 1.51
C GLY A 209 -12.70 4.44 0.75
N ALA A 210 -11.80 4.88 -0.15
CA ALA A 210 -12.03 6.08 -0.94
C ALA A 210 -13.22 5.91 -1.89
N VAL A 211 -13.28 4.77 -2.62
CA VAL A 211 -14.40 4.51 -3.54
C VAL A 211 -15.75 4.41 -2.82
N SER A 212 -15.77 3.88 -1.57
CA SER A 212 -16.96 3.81 -0.74
C SER A 212 -17.44 5.20 -0.30
N VAL A 213 -16.54 6.08 0.14
CA VAL A 213 -16.86 7.48 0.51
C VAL A 213 -17.45 8.26 -0.66
N PHE A 214 -16.98 7.99 -1.88
CA PHE A 214 -17.53 8.59 -3.10
C PHE A 214 -18.81 7.91 -3.59
N ASN A 215 -19.24 6.83 -2.95
CA ASN A 215 -20.34 5.96 -3.42
C ASN A 215 -20.10 5.48 -4.87
N PHE A 216 -18.87 5.10 -5.17
CA PHE A 216 -18.44 4.65 -6.49
C PHE A 216 -18.26 3.13 -6.52
N ASP A 217 -19.12 2.45 -7.28
CA ASP A 217 -19.16 0.99 -7.31
C ASP A 217 -17.96 0.39 -8.04
N THR A 218 -17.17 -0.39 -7.31
CA THR A 218 -16.05 -1.19 -7.80
C THR A 218 -16.16 -2.62 -7.30
N PHE A 219 -15.31 -3.53 -7.74
CA PHE A 219 -15.30 -4.90 -7.23
C PHE A 219 -15.14 -4.96 -5.71
N THR A 220 -14.31 -4.10 -5.11
CA THR A 220 -14.11 -4.09 -3.64
C THR A 220 -15.38 -3.74 -2.88
N THR A 221 -16.13 -2.73 -3.34
CA THR A 221 -17.43 -2.37 -2.76
C THR A 221 -18.50 -3.41 -3.04
N ALA A 222 -18.48 -4.05 -4.21
CA ALA A 222 -19.40 -5.11 -4.57
C ALA A 222 -19.19 -6.37 -3.70
N ILE A 223 -17.95 -6.76 -3.42
CA ILE A 223 -17.61 -7.85 -2.49
C ILE A 223 -18.22 -7.60 -1.11
N TYR A 224 -18.03 -6.38 -0.58
CA TYR A 224 -18.60 -5.99 0.70
C TYR A 224 -20.14 -6.04 0.69
N LYS A 225 -20.78 -5.42 -0.32
CA LYS A 225 -22.24 -5.39 -0.47
C LYS A 225 -22.83 -6.78 -0.65
N THR A 226 -22.14 -7.68 -1.37
CA THR A 226 -22.60 -9.07 -1.57
C THR A 226 -22.55 -9.85 -0.26
N TRP A 227 -21.50 -9.67 0.54
CA TRP A 227 -21.42 -10.31 1.84
C TRP A 227 -22.50 -9.82 2.81
N TYR A 228 -22.62 -8.51 3.01
CA TYR A 228 -23.55 -7.93 4.00
C TYR A 228 -24.99 -7.78 3.50
N GLY A 229 -25.20 -7.61 2.20
CA GLY A 229 -26.53 -7.41 1.62
C GLY A 229 -27.23 -8.70 1.22
N PHE A 230 -26.50 -9.66 0.63
CA PHE A 230 -27.06 -10.96 0.23
C PHE A 230 -26.71 -12.08 1.22
N PHE A 231 -25.93 -11.81 2.26
CA PHE A 231 -25.43 -12.78 3.23
C PHE A 231 -24.73 -14.00 2.60
N SER A 232 -24.17 -13.82 1.38
CA SER A 232 -23.52 -14.89 0.62
C SER A 232 -22.00 -14.66 0.58
N LEU A 233 -21.30 -15.35 1.48
CA LEU A 233 -19.83 -15.34 1.51
C LEU A 233 -19.23 -16.02 0.27
N SER A 234 -19.91 -17.05 -0.26
CA SER A 234 -19.49 -17.75 -1.48
C SER A 234 -19.52 -16.83 -2.70
N SER A 235 -20.63 -16.11 -2.93
CA SER A 235 -20.73 -15.15 -4.05
C SER A 235 -19.76 -13.98 -3.90
N ALA A 236 -19.53 -13.50 -2.68
CA ALA A 236 -18.49 -12.51 -2.41
C ALA A 236 -17.10 -13.04 -2.76
N ALA A 237 -16.79 -14.32 -2.44
CA ALA A 237 -15.52 -14.96 -2.81
C ALA A 237 -15.37 -15.13 -4.33
N GLN A 238 -16.44 -15.42 -5.04
CA GLN A 238 -16.45 -15.49 -6.51
C GLN A 238 -16.15 -14.13 -7.15
N LEU A 239 -16.76 -13.03 -6.68
CA LEU A 239 -16.42 -11.66 -7.08
C LEU A 239 -14.97 -11.31 -6.74
N ALA A 240 -14.50 -11.73 -5.58
CA ALA A 240 -13.12 -11.55 -5.14
C ALA A 240 -12.12 -12.27 -6.08
N SER A 241 -12.47 -13.45 -6.59
CA SER A 241 -11.65 -14.17 -7.56
C SER A 241 -11.55 -13.45 -8.91
N LEU A 242 -12.61 -12.78 -9.36
CA LEU A 242 -12.59 -11.95 -10.57
C LEU A 242 -11.69 -10.72 -10.40
N LEU A 243 -11.78 -10.05 -9.26
CA LEU A 243 -10.87 -8.94 -8.94
C LEU A 243 -9.41 -9.41 -8.92
N LEU A 244 -9.16 -10.56 -8.30
CA LEU A 244 -7.83 -11.17 -8.29
C LEU A 244 -7.31 -11.44 -9.70
N LEU A 245 -8.15 -11.93 -10.61
CA LEU A 245 -7.77 -12.13 -12.01
C LEU A 245 -7.32 -10.82 -12.66
N VAL A 246 -8.05 -9.72 -12.45
CA VAL A 246 -7.68 -8.39 -12.98
C VAL A 246 -6.32 -7.94 -12.42
N VAL A 247 -6.10 -8.11 -11.11
CA VAL A 247 -4.82 -7.77 -10.46
C VAL A 247 -3.68 -8.64 -11.01
N MET A 248 -3.89 -9.93 -11.22
CA MET A 248 -2.87 -10.84 -11.78
C MET A 248 -2.53 -10.51 -13.22
N LEU A 249 -3.51 -10.12 -14.05
CA LEU A 249 -3.27 -9.64 -15.40
C LEU A 249 -2.44 -8.35 -15.42
N LEU A 250 -2.72 -7.43 -14.51
CA LEU A 250 -1.94 -6.20 -14.35
C LEU A 250 -0.49 -6.51 -13.97
N LEU A 251 -0.27 -7.39 -12.99
CA LEU A 251 1.07 -7.82 -12.56
C LEU A 251 1.83 -8.56 -13.67
N TYR A 252 1.14 -9.39 -14.43
CA TYR A 252 1.75 -10.08 -15.57
C TYR A 252 2.20 -9.08 -16.64
N GLY A 253 1.34 -8.13 -16.99
CA GLY A 253 1.67 -7.04 -17.91
C GLY A 253 2.88 -6.22 -17.45
N GLU A 254 2.92 -5.86 -16.16
CA GLU A 254 4.04 -5.14 -15.55
C GLU A 254 5.35 -5.93 -15.61
N ARG A 255 5.34 -7.21 -15.21
CA ARG A 255 6.53 -8.06 -15.28
C ARG A 255 7.06 -8.20 -16.71
N ARG A 256 6.16 -8.29 -17.69
CA ARG A 256 6.54 -8.36 -19.09
C ARG A 256 7.09 -7.03 -19.61
N ALA A 257 6.56 -5.90 -19.12
CA ALA A 257 7.01 -4.56 -19.49
C ALA A 257 8.37 -4.18 -18.88
N ARG A 258 8.70 -4.70 -17.69
CA ARG A 258 10.01 -4.43 -17.03
C ARG A 258 11.20 -4.90 -17.87
N GLY A 259 11.06 -5.95 -18.69
CA GLY A 259 12.15 -6.50 -19.50
C GLY A 259 13.40 -6.81 -18.67
N ALA A 260 14.50 -7.18 -19.32
CA ALA A 260 15.80 -7.42 -18.68
C ALA A 260 16.55 -6.10 -18.40
N SER A 261 15.92 -5.15 -17.71
CA SER A 261 16.60 -3.94 -17.26
C SER A 261 17.60 -4.30 -16.16
N ARG A 262 18.87 -4.39 -16.53
CA ARG A 262 19.98 -4.46 -15.58
C ARG A 262 20.05 -3.11 -14.86
N ALA A 263 19.74 -3.11 -13.56
CA ALA A 263 20.02 -1.98 -12.70
C ALA A 263 21.53 -1.69 -12.77
N SER A 264 21.92 -0.57 -13.33
CA SER A 264 23.31 -0.09 -13.23
C SER A 264 23.55 0.29 -11.76
N ASN A 265 24.54 -0.35 -11.15
CA ASN A 265 24.97 -0.10 -9.76
C ASN A 265 25.79 1.19 -9.62
N GLU A 266 25.58 2.18 -10.47
CA GLU A 266 26.26 3.46 -10.35
C GLU A 266 25.65 4.27 -9.20
N ARG A 267 26.51 4.67 -8.28
CA ARG A 267 26.13 5.55 -7.17
C ARG A 267 25.64 6.89 -7.73
N PRO A 268 24.49 7.40 -7.29
CA PRO A 268 24.01 8.71 -7.71
C PRO A 268 25.06 9.75 -7.33
N ARG A 269 25.75 10.34 -8.29
CA ARG A 269 26.66 11.46 -8.09
C ARG A 269 26.11 12.68 -8.79
N GLY A 270 25.64 13.66 -8.01
CA GLY A 270 25.70 15.01 -8.51
C GLY A 270 24.44 15.86 -8.43
N ARG A 271 24.69 17.15 -8.16
CA ARG A 271 23.77 18.29 -8.17
C ARG A 271 22.92 18.37 -9.45
N ALA A 272 21.79 19.06 -9.35
CA ALA A 272 20.90 19.39 -10.46
C ALA A 272 21.63 19.82 -11.74
N LEU A 273 21.13 19.38 -12.89
CA LEU A 273 21.71 19.62 -14.21
C LEU A 273 21.25 20.95 -14.83
N TYR A 274 20.01 21.32 -14.53
CA TYR A 274 19.34 22.49 -15.13
C TYR A 274 19.02 23.52 -14.06
N HIS A 275 19.60 24.70 -14.14
CA HIS A 275 19.28 25.85 -13.27
C HIS A 275 18.10 26.61 -13.89
N LEU A 276 16.92 26.49 -13.32
CA LEU A 276 15.76 27.25 -13.75
C LEU A 276 15.83 28.68 -13.20
N ARG A 277 15.55 29.69 -14.05
CA ARG A 277 15.57 31.12 -13.67
C ARG A 277 14.28 31.80 -14.11
N GLY A 278 13.95 32.91 -13.44
CA GLY A 278 12.79 33.74 -13.77
C GLY A 278 11.47 32.94 -13.73
N PHE A 279 10.60 33.16 -14.72
CA PHE A 279 9.28 32.54 -14.77
C PHE A 279 9.30 30.99 -14.69
N LYS A 280 10.30 30.33 -15.29
CA LYS A 280 10.43 28.86 -15.26
C LYS A 280 10.68 28.33 -13.84
N ALA A 281 11.45 29.06 -13.03
CA ALA A 281 11.72 28.70 -11.64
C ALA A 281 10.45 28.85 -10.79
N VAL A 282 9.73 29.96 -10.96
CA VAL A 282 8.45 30.21 -10.27
C VAL A 282 7.42 29.15 -10.67
N ALA A 283 7.28 28.86 -11.95
CA ALA A 283 6.32 27.85 -12.44
C ALA A 283 6.62 26.47 -11.87
N ALA A 284 7.90 26.05 -11.79
CA ALA A 284 8.31 24.78 -11.19
C ALA A 284 8.00 24.72 -9.68
N SER A 285 8.33 25.79 -8.93
CA SER A 285 8.03 25.88 -7.50
C SER A 285 6.52 25.86 -7.24
N SER A 286 5.74 26.62 -8.04
CA SER A 286 4.29 26.70 -7.92
C SER A 286 3.63 25.35 -8.25
N TRP A 287 4.07 24.65 -9.29
CA TRP A 287 3.56 23.33 -9.64
C TRP A 287 3.78 22.31 -8.54
N CYS A 288 5.02 22.18 -8.05
CA CYS A 288 5.34 21.28 -6.95
C CYS A 288 4.62 21.66 -5.66
N GLY A 289 4.56 22.98 -5.37
CA GLY A 289 3.86 23.51 -4.21
C GLY A 289 2.34 23.28 -4.27
N LEU A 290 1.72 23.45 -5.44
CA LEU A 290 0.30 23.21 -5.65
C LEU A 290 -0.06 21.73 -5.40
N VAL A 291 0.71 20.82 -6.00
CA VAL A 291 0.46 19.39 -5.81
C VAL A 291 0.64 19.00 -4.33
N PHE A 292 1.69 19.50 -3.67
CA PHE A 292 1.90 19.28 -2.24
C PHE A 292 0.76 19.89 -1.39
N ALA A 293 0.33 21.09 -1.71
CA ALA A 293 -0.79 21.75 -1.01
C ALA A 293 -2.08 20.92 -1.16
N CYS A 294 -2.43 20.49 -2.36
CA CYS A 294 -3.62 19.69 -2.61
C CYS A 294 -3.50 18.29 -1.96
N ALA A 295 -2.35 17.62 -2.05
CA ALA A 295 -2.22 16.25 -1.56
C ALA A 295 -2.04 16.16 -0.04
N PHE A 296 -1.54 17.21 0.63
CA PHE A 296 -1.18 17.16 2.05
C PHE A 296 -1.66 18.35 2.88
N VAL A 297 -1.33 19.59 2.47
CA VAL A 297 -1.55 20.77 3.33
C VAL A 297 -3.03 21.09 3.50
N ILE A 298 -3.78 21.20 2.40
CA ILE A 298 -5.23 21.50 2.44
C ILE A 298 -5.99 20.44 3.24
N PRO A 299 -5.82 19.14 2.99
CA PRO A 299 -6.46 18.10 3.80
C PRO A 299 -6.11 18.18 5.28
N LEU A 300 -4.84 18.40 5.61
CA LEU A 300 -4.41 18.52 7.00
C LEU A 300 -5.04 19.73 7.70
N LEU A 301 -5.03 20.88 7.05
CA LEU A 301 -5.66 22.11 7.60
C LEU A 301 -7.16 21.92 7.80
N GLN A 302 -7.85 21.26 6.88
CA GLN A 302 -9.29 20.99 7.01
C GLN A 302 -9.57 20.03 8.18
N LEU A 303 -8.76 18.99 8.35
CA LEU A 303 -8.89 18.07 9.49
C LEU A 303 -8.66 18.80 10.81
N VAL A 304 -7.67 19.69 10.89
CA VAL A 304 -7.40 20.51 12.08
C VAL A 304 -8.57 21.46 12.35
N ALA A 305 -9.14 22.09 11.34
CA ALA A 305 -10.32 22.95 11.49
C ALA A 305 -11.53 22.16 12.04
N TRP A 306 -11.83 21.00 11.50
CA TRP A 306 -12.90 20.13 12.00
C TRP A 306 -12.65 19.59 13.41
N PHE A 307 -11.39 19.27 13.74
CA PHE A 307 -11.01 18.88 15.09
C PHE A 307 -11.34 19.99 16.11
N TRP A 308 -10.99 21.24 15.83
CA TRP A 308 -11.31 22.36 16.71
C TRP A 308 -12.82 22.62 16.81
N GLN A 309 -13.58 22.40 15.74
CA GLN A 309 -15.03 22.62 15.74
C GLN A 309 -15.79 21.56 16.54
N ARG A 310 -15.50 20.27 16.34
CA ARG A 310 -16.25 19.15 16.94
C ARG A 310 -15.40 18.00 17.42
N GLY A 311 -14.32 17.64 16.72
CA GLY A 311 -13.56 16.43 17.00
C GLY A 311 -12.96 16.35 18.41
N ARG A 312 -12.63 17.49 19.03
CA ARG A 312 -12.08 17.56 20.38
C ARG A 312 -13.02 17.04 21.48
N PHE A 313 -14.32 17.01 21.23
CA PHE A 313 -15.31 16.53 22.20
C PHE A 313 -15.45 15.01 22.24
N ASP A 314 -14.85 14.28 21.28
CA ASP A 314 -14.81 12.82 21.24
C ASP A 314 -13.57 12.22 21.94
N LEU A 315 -12.80 13.04 22.68
CA LEU A 315 -11.69 12.60 23.51
C LEU A 315 -12.23 12.00 24.83
N ASP A 316 -12.61 10.74 24.79
CA ASP A 316 -13.11 9.97 25.92
C ASP A 316 -12.25 8.70 26.17
N GLU A 317 -12.59 7.92 27.19
CA GLU A 317 -11.89 6.67 27.51
C GLU A 317 -12.01 5.62 26.38
N ARG A 318 -13.11 5.62 25.62
CA ARG A 318 -13.31 4.72 24.47
C ARG A 318 -12.32 5.04 23.37
N TYR A 319 -12.02 6.32 23.17
CA TYR A 319 -11.04 6.75 22.20
C TYR A 319 -9.62 6.25 22.54
N ALA A 320 -9.23 6.26 23.81
CA ALA A 320 -7.96 5.66 24.24
C ALA A 320 -7.88 4.17 23.90
N GLY A 321 -8.99 3.44 24.06
CA GLY A 321 -9.11 2.04 23.64
C GLY A 321 -8.85 1.83 22.13
N LEU A 322 -9.40 2.70 21.27
CA LEU A 322 -9.17 2.64 19.82
C LEU A 322 -7.70 2.83 19.45
N ILE A 323 -7.01 3.78 20.12
CA ILE A 323 -5.57 4.00 19.91
C ILE A 323 -4.79 2.74 20.33
N ILE A 324 -5.06 2.21 21.52
CA ILE A 324 -4.37 1.02 22.03
C ILE A 324 -4.57 -0.18 21.12
N HIS A 325 -5.81 -0.47 20.69
CA HIS A 325 -6.08 -1.57 19.76
C HIS A 325 -5.35 -1.39 18.43
N THR A 326 -5.36 -0.18 17.88
CA THR A 326 -4.68 0.13 16.61
C THR A 326 -3.17 -0.07 16.72
N LEU A 327 -2.54 0.44 17.78
CA LEU A 327 -1.10 0.31 18.02
C LEU A 327 -0.72 -1.15 18.32
N TYR A 328 -1.52 -1.85 19.11
CA TYR A 328 -1.29 -3.26 19.47
C TYR A 328 -1.35 -4.15 18.22
N LEU A 329 -2.40 -4.01 17.39
CA LEU A 329 -2.53 -4.76 16.14
C LEU A 329 -1.39 -4.47 15.18
N GLY A 330 -1.03 -3.19 15.03
CA GLY A 330 0.11 -2.79 14.20
C GLY A 330 1.43 -3.40 14.68
N ALA A 331 1.70 -3.34 15.98
CA ALA A 331 2.92 -3.88 16.58
C ALA A 331 2.99 -5.41 16.47
N MET A 332 1.90 -6.11 16.81
CA MET A 332 1.82 -7.58 16.72
C MET A 332 1.96 -8.06 15.27
N ALA A 333 1.24 -7.43 14.33
CA ALA A 333 1.33 -7.76 12.91
C ALA A 333 2.75 -7.52 12.38
N ALA A 334 3.37 -6.38 12.72
CA ALA A 334 4.75 -6.09 12.33
C ALA A 334 5.74 -7.11 12.89
N LEU A 335 5.63 -7.46 14.17
CA LEU A 335 6.50 -8.44 14.82
C LEU A 335 6.39 -9.82 14.15
N ILE A 336 5.18 -10.32 13.95
CA ILE A 336 4.92 -11.63 13.35
C ILE A 336 5.40 -11.62 11.88
N THR A 337 5.00 -10.63 11.10
CA THR A 337 5.30 -10.56 9.67
C THR A 337 6.80 -10.42 9.41
N VAL A 338 7.50 -9.55 10.16
CA VAL A 338 8.94 -9.37 10.02
C VAL A 338 9.71 -10.62 10.46
N SER A 339 9.27 -11.30 11.51
CA SER A 339 9.89 -12.55 11.96
C SER A 339 9.78 -13.63 10.88
N VAL A 340 8.60 -13.81 10.28
CA VAL A 340 8.39 -14.78 9.19
C VAL A 340 9.18 -14.37 7.94
N ALA A 341 9.18 -13.10 7.57
CA ALA A 341 9.95 -12.59 6.43
C ALA A 341 11.46 -12.78 6.62
N LEU A 342 11.97 -12.63 7.86
CA LEU A 342 13.36 -12.92 8.21
C LEU A 342 13.70 -14.40 7.97
N VAL A 343 12.83 -15.32 8.40
CA VAL A 343 12.98 -16.76 8.15
C VAL A 343 13.06 -17.05 6.64
N LEU A 344 12.16 -16.45 5.83
CA LEU A 344 12.18 -16.62 4.37
C LEU A 344 13.45 -16.06 3.73
N ALA A 345 13.90 -14.89 4.15
CA ALA A 345 15.10 -14.25 3.63
C ALA A 345 16.36 -15.07 3.96
N PHE A 346 16.46 -15.62 5.18
CA PHE A 346 17.54 -16.55 5.56
C PHE A 346 17.46 -17.87 4.82
N ALA A 347 16.27 -18.44 4.67
CA ALA A 347 16.08 -19.68 3.90
C ALA A 347 16.61 -19.52 2.47
N ARG A 348 16.27 -18.43 1.80
CA ARG A 348 16.75 -18.13 0.44
C ARG A 348 18.26 -17.93 0.36
N ARG A 349 18.87 -17.31 1.39
CA ARG A 349 20.33 -17.08 1.45
C ARG A 349 21.11 -18.35 1.72
N LEU A 350 20.66 -19.18 2.69
CA LEU A 350 21.39 -20.35 3.16
C LEU A 350 21.13 -21.61 2.32
N ALA A 351 19.98 -21.67 1.66
CA ALA A 351 19.56 -22.77 0.80
C ALA A 351 19.00 -22.27 -0.55
N PRO A 352 19.83 -21.73 -1.46
CA PRO A 352 19.38 -21.08 -2.70
C PRO A 352 18.93 -22.08 -3.78
N THR A 353 18.17 -23.10 -3.41
CA THR A 353 17.62 -24.10 -4.34
C THR A 353 16.44 -23.52 -5.13
N ARG A 354 16.12 -24.14 -6.28
CA ARG A 354 14.94 -23.73 -7.08
C ARG A 354 13.66 -23.80 -6.27
N MET A 355 13.47 -24.84 -5.46
CA MET A 355 12.27 -25.04 -4.63
C MET A 355 12.12 -23.92 -3.57
N ILE A 356 13.19 -23.57 -2.85
CA ILE A 356 13.16 -22.48 -1.87
C ILE A 356 12.87 -21.15 -2.56
N ARG A 357 13.49 -20.87 -3.71
CA ARG A 357 13.22 -19.65 -4.48
C ARG A 357 11.76 -19.56 -4.92
N SER A 358 11.20 -20.67 -5.42
CA SER A 358 9.78 -20.72 -5.81
C SER A 358 8.86 -20.55 -4.59
N GLY A 359 9.13 -21.23 -3.48
CA GLY A 359 8.34 -21.10 -2.24
C GLY A 359 8.35 -19.67 -1.68
N VAL A 360 9.52 -19.02 -1.65
CA VAL A 360 9.62 -17.62 -1.23
C VAL A 360 8.90 -16.69 -2.20
N SER A 361 8.97 -16.94 -3.51
CA SER A 361 8.23 -16.15 -4.51
C SER A 361 6.72 -16.31 -4.35
N LEU A 362 6.24 -17.52 -4.06
CA LEU A 362 4.82 -17.80 -3.78
C LEU A 362 4.38 -17.11 -2.49
N ALA A 363 5.17 -17.16 -1.42
CA ALA A 363 4.88 -16.48 -0.17
C ALA A 363 4.73 -14.95 -0.36
N ASN A 364 5.43 -14.35 -1.31
CA ASN A 364 5.35 -12.90 -1.57
C ASN A 364 4.19 -12.50 -2.52
N ILE A 365 3.39 -13.43 -3.04
CA ILE A 365 2.22 -13.10 -3.89
C ILE A 365 1.12 -12.40 -3.07
N GLY A 366 1.05 -12.65 -1.77
CA GLY A 366 0.02 -12.10 -0.89
C GLY A 366 -0.15 -10.58 -0.93
N TYR A 367 0.91 -9.83 -1.21
CA TYR A 367 0.84 -8.37 -1.37
C TYR A 367 -0.07 -7.90 -2.51
N ALA A 368 -0.23 -8.72 -3.54
CA ALA A 368 -1.10 -8.42 -4.66
C ALA A 368 -2.60 -8.55 -4.32
N LEU A 369 -2.92 -9.15 -3.17
CA LEU A 369 -4.30 -9.39 -2.76
C LEU A 369 -4.91 -8.14 -2.13
N PRO A 370 -6.01 -7.60 -2.69
CA PRO A 370 -6.80 -6.59 -2.00
C PRO A 370 -7.26 -7.06 -0.63
N GLY A 371 -7.31 -6.16 0.37
CA GLY A 371 -7.69 -6.52 1.74
C GLY A 371 -9.07 -7.16 1.84
N SER A 372 -10.05 -6.70 1.06
CA SER A 372 -11.40 -7.29 0.98
C SER A 372 -11.38 -8.72 0.40
N VAL A 373 -10.57 -8.96 -0.65
CA VAL A 373 -10.40 -10.29 -1.26
C VAL A 373 -9.81 -11.27 -0.24
N LEU A 374 -8.76 -10.82 0.45
CA LEU A 374 -8.09 -11.63 1.46
C LEU A 374 -8.99 -11.94 2.65
N ALA A 375 -9.74 -10.94 3.13
CA ALA A 375 -10.67 -11.12 4.24
C ALA A 375 -11.73 -12.17 3.91
N VAL A 376 -12.44 -12.04 2.79
CA VAL A 376 -13.48 -12.99 2.38
C VAL A 376 -12.92 -14.39 2.20
N SER A 377 -11.73 -14.53 1.61
CA SER A 377 -11.12 -15.85 1.40
C SER A 377 -10.70 -16.54 2.71
N ILE A 378 -10.14 -15.79 3.68
CA ILE A 378 -9.79 -16.33 5.00
C ILE A 378 -11.06 -16.65 5.80
N MET A 379 -12.07 -15.78 5.77
CA MET A 379 -13.35 -16.03 6.43
C MET A 379 -14.00 -17.32 5.90
N LEU A 380 -13.99 -17.54 4.59
CA LEU A 380 -14.55 -18.76 3.99
C LEU A 380 -13.75 -19.99 4.40
N ALA A 381 -12.40 -19.90 4.35
CA ALA A 381 -11.51 -20.98 4.79
C ALA A 381 -11.73 -21.33 6.27
N PHE A 382 -11.80 -20.34 7.13
CA PHE A 382 -11.96 -20.53 8.57
C PHE A 382 -13.36 -20.97 8.95
N SER A 383 -14.39 -20.49 8.25
CA SER A 383 -15.75 -21.01 8.41
C SER A 383 -15.84 -22.50 8.09
N TYR A 384 -15.15 -22.94 7.03
CA TYR A 384 -15.06 -24.36 6.68
C TYR A 384 -14.28 -25.15 7.74
N LEU A 385 -13.11 -24.67 8.17
CA LEU A 385 -12.30 -25.33 9.19
C LEU A 385 -13.00 -25.39 10.55
N ASP A 386 -13.69 -24.33 10.94
CA ASP A 386 -14.48 -24.31 12.17
C ASP A 386 -15.57 -25.39 12.12
N ARG A 387 -16.33 -25.48 11.01
CA ARG A 387 -17.43 -26.42 10.88
C ARG A 387 -16.96 -27.87 10.81
N GLU A 388 -15.92 -28.18 10.01
CA GLU A 388 -15.50 -29.55 9.74
C GLU A 388 -14.50 -30.11 10.77
N LEU A 389 -13.72 -29.24 11.43
CA LEU A 389 -12.65 -29.67 12.35
C LEU A 389 -12.85 -29.17 13.79
N VAL A 390 -12.99 -27.84 13.98
CA VAL A 390 -12.93 -27.25 15.33
C VAL A 390 -14.17 -27.59 16.15
N VAL A 391 -15.34 -27.44 15.58
CA VAL A 391 -16.62 -27.74 16.27
C VAL A 391 -16.75 -29.23 16.63
N PRO A 392 -16.49 -30.19 15.72
CA PRO A 392 -16.52 -31.61 16.08
C PRO A 392 -15.47 -31.98 17.12
N LEU A 393 -14.23 -31.50 16.96
CA LEU A 393 -13.11 -31.79 17.86
C LEU A 393 -13.37 -31.23 19.27
N SER A 394 -13.88 -30.00 19.37
CA SER A 394 -14.20 -29.37 20.64
C SER A 394 -15.37 -30.12 21.35
N GLY A 395 -16.36 -30.59 20.61
CA GLY A 395 -17.44 -31.45 21.14
C GLY A 395 -16.89 -32.77 21.67
N TRP A 396 -15.94 -33.38 20.95
CA TRP A 396 -15.32 -34.64 21.38
C TRP A 396 -14.45 -34.48 22.65
N LEU A 397 -13.85 -33.28 22.84
CA LEU A 397 -13.08 -32.93 24.05
C LEU A 397 -13.97 -32.40 25.21
N GLY A 398 -15.30 -32.50 25.12
CA GLY A 398 -16.24 -32.02 26.16
C GLY A 398 -16.43 -30.49 26.17
N GLY A 399 -16.05 -29.80 25.11
CA GLY A 399 -16.24 -28.37 24.95
C GLY A 399 -17.61 -27.97 24.39
N ALA A 400 -17.91 -26.67 24.34
CA ALA A 400 -19.21 -26.12 23.94
C ALA A 400 -19.50 -26.18 22.42
N GLY A 401 -18.64 -26.78 21.59
CA GLY A 401 -18.85 -26.88 20.13
C GLY A 401 -18.94 -25.53 19.41
N LYS A 402 -18.21 -24.50 19.89
CA LYS A 402 -18.25 -23.16 19.33
C LYS A 402 -17.14 -22.96 18.27
N PRO A 403 -17.38 -22.18 17.21
CA PRO A 403 -16.34 -21.77 16.29
C PRO A 403 -15.28 -20.94 17.04
N LEU A 404 -14.00 -21.15 16.75
CA LEU A 404 -12.88 -20.48 17.40
C LEU A 404 -12.02 -19.67 16.43
N LEU A 405 -12.00 -20.01 15.14
CA LEU A 405 -11.15 -19.38 14.16
C LEU A 405 -11.81 -18.14 13.57
N LEU A 406 -13.05 -18.25 13.13
CA LEU A 406 -13.81 -17.14 12.56
C LEU A 406 -14.08 -16.07 13.63
N GLY A 407 -13.78 -14.80 13.30
CA GLY A 407 -13.92 -13.69 14.25
C GLY A 407 -12.88 -13.67 15.35
N SER A 408 -11.76 -14.38 15.19
CA SER A 408 -10.63 -14.36 16.11
C SER A 408 -9.57 -13.34 15.71
N LEU A 409 -8.78 -12.90 16.69
CA LEU A 409 -7.62 -12.03 16.46
C LEU A 409 -6.56 -12.73 15.60
N SER A 410 -6.41 -14.05 15.73
CA SER A 410 -5.49 -14.85 14.94
C SER A 410 -5.84 -14.86 13.45
N ALA A 411 -7.12 -14.86 13.09
CA ALA A 411 -7.58 -14.74 11.72
C ALA A 411 -7.16 -13.41 11.11
N LEU A 412 -7.38 -12.31 11.84
CA LEU A 412 -6.99 -10.97 11.41
C LEU A 412 -5.46 -10.83 11.27
N LEU A 413 -4.69 -11.34 12.24
CA LEU A 413 -3.23 -11.32 12.18
C LEU A 413 -2.69 -12.19 11.03
N LEU A 414 -3.36 -13.31 10.68
CA LEU A 414 -3.02 -14.10 9.51
C LEU A 414 -3.26 -13.31 8.21
N ALA A 415 -4.36 -12.56 8.13
CA ALA A 415 -4.62 -11.69 6.98
C ALA A 415 -3.51 -10.64 6.81
N TYR A 416 -3.10 -9.99 7.90
CA TYR A 416 -2.00 -9.03 7.87
C TYR A 416 -0.67 -9.69 7.49
N LEU A 417 -0.37 -10.88 8.03
CA LEU A 417 0.82 -11.63 7.66
C LEU A 417 0.85 -11.91 6.15
N VAL A 418 -0.22 -12.47 5.60
CA VAL A 418 -0.32 -12.81 4.17
C VAL A 418 -0.18 -11.56 3.30
N ARG A 419 -0.84 -10.45 3.67
CA ARG A 419 -0.82 -9.21 2.89
C ARG A 419 0.54 -8.52 2.93
N PHE A 420 1.15 -8.41 4.10
CA PHE A 420 2.32 -7.54 4.30
C PHE A 420 3.66 -8.27 4.33
N ILE A 421 3.70 -9.58 4.13
CA ILE A 421 4.95 -10.36 4.14
C ILE A 421 5.96 -9.86 3.08
N ALA A 422 5.49 -9.48 1.90
CA ALA A 422 6.34 -8.95 0.84
C ALA A 422 6.92 -7.57 1.17
N VAL A 423 6.16 -6.74 1.89
CA VAL A 423 6.60 -5.42 2.38
C VAL A 423 7.76 -5.58 3.37
N ALA A 424 7.66 -6.56 4.26
CA ALA A 424 8.74 -6.89 5.20
C ALA A 424 9.95 -7.52 4.51
N TYR A 425 9.70 -8.39 3.53
CA TYR A 425 10.74 -9.18 2.87
C TYR A 425 11.73 -8.31 2.08
N GLY A 426 11.28 -7.29 1.36
CA GLY A 426 12.11 -6.44 0.51
C GLY A 426 13.30 -5.78 1.24
N PRO A 427 13.08 -5.00 2.31
CA PRO A 427 14.17 -4.39 3.10
C PRO A 427 15.12 -5.41 3.71
N LEU A 428 14.61 -6.56 4.16
CA LEU A 428 15.41 -7.64 4.73
C LEU A 428 16.31 -8.30 3.69
N GLU A 429 15.78 -8.63 2.52
CA GLU A 429 16.55 -9.20 1.41
C GLU A 429 17.66 -8.25 0.96
N ASN A 430 17.34 -6.96 0.80
CA ASN A 430 18.31 -5.93 0.43
C ASN A 430 19.42 -5.78 1.48
N SER A 431 19.10 -5.85 2.76
CA SER A 431 20.09 -5.78 3.83
C SER A 431 20.96 -7.03 3.88
N LEU A 432 20.38 -8.22 3.71
CA LEU A 432 21.11 -9.47 3.61
C LEU A 432 22.05 -9.50 2.40
N ALA A 433 21.64 -8.95 1.26
CA ALA A 433 22.45 -8.90 0.04
C ALA A 433 23.72 -8.03 0.21
N ARG A 434 23.69 -7.03 1.09
CA ARG A 434 24.85 -6.17 1.41
C ARG A 434 25.89 -6.87 2.29
N ILE A 435 25.54 -7.94 3.00
CA ILE A 435 26.47 -8.70 3.85
C ILE A 435 27.33 -9.61 2.97
N ARG A 436 28.62 -9.29 2.83
CA ARG A 436 29.57 -10.08 2.04
C ARG A 436 29.69 -11.48 2.62
N PRO A 437 29.77 -12.56 1.80
CA PRO A 437 29.92 -13.95 2.28
C PRO A 437 31.13 -14.16 3.19
N SER A 438 32.21 -13.42 2.98
CA SER A 438 33.44 -13.50 3.76
C SER A 438 33.26 -13.17 5.26
N LEU A 439 32.27 -12.31 5.62
CA LEU A 439 32.05 -11.95 7.01
C LEU A 439 31.56 -13.14 7.88
N PRO A 440 30.47 -13.85 7.52
CA PRO A 440 30.05 -15.04 8.26
C PRO A 440 31.06 -16.19 8.16
N GLU A 441 31.86 -16.29 7.08
CA GLU A 441 32.93 -17.28 6.94
C GLU A 441 34.07 -17.00 7.91
N ALA A 442 34.56 -15.76 8.00
CA ALA A 442 35.57 -15.35 8.97
C ALA A 442 35.11 -15.60 10.42
N ALA A 443 33.84 -15.28 10.73
CA ALA A 443 33.28 -15.53 12.05
C ALA A 443 33.26 -17.03 12.40
N ARG A 444 32.98 -17.91 11.41
CA ARG A 444 33.06 -19.35 11.59
C ARG A 444 34.50 -19.85 11.84
N CYS A 445 35.48 -19.28 11.14
CA CYS A 445 36.91 -19.58 11.40
C CYS A 445 37.32 -19.19 12.83
N LEU A 446 36.68 -18.16 13.40
CA LEU A 446 36.85 -17.72 14.79
C LEU A 446 35.98 -18.52 15.79
N GLY A 447 35.39 -19.66 15.39
CA GLY A 447 34.58 -20.51 16.25
C GLY A 447 33.13 -20.03 16.50
N VAL A 448 32.66 -18.97 15.84
CA VAL A 448 31.30 -18.49 16.00
C VAL A 448 30.37 -19.18 15.00
N SER A 449 29.49 -20.06 15.48
CA SER A 449 28.57 -20.84 14.63
C SER A 449 27.14 -20.86 15.19
N GLY A 450 26.19 -21.38 14.42
CA GLY A 450 24.80 -21.57 14.81
C GLY A 450 24.09 -20.26 15.26
N PRO A 451 23.31 -20.30 16.37
CA PRO A 451 22.60 -19.13 16.88
C PRO A 451 23.53 -17.96 17.24
N ARG A 452 24.75 -18.25 17.72
CA ARG A 452 25.73 -17.19 18.05
C ARG A 452 26.14 -16.38 16.82
N LEU A 453 26.26 -17.04 15.65
CA LEU A 453 26.54 -16.35 14.39
C LEU A 453 25.39 -15.42 14.00
N PHE A 454 24.14 -15.84 14.22
CA PHE A 454 22.98 -15.00 13.97
C PHE A 454 23.00 -13.77 14.87
N PHE A 455 23.07 -13.93 16.19
CA PHE A 455 22.97 -12.81 17.12
C PHE A 455 24.19 -11.88 17.10
N LYS A 456 25.41 -12.40 16.90
CA LYS A 456 26.65 -11.59 16.96
C LYS A 456 27.03 -10.96 15.62
N VAL A 457 26.65 -11.55 14.48
CA VAL A 457 27.08 -11.10 13.14
C VAL A 457 25.89 -10.62 12.31
N TYR A 458 24.90 -11.49 12.08
CA TYR A 458 23.80 -11.13 11.18
C TYR A 458 22.88 -10.09 11.78
N LEU A 459 22.39 -10.26 13.00
CA LEU A 459 21.38 -9.38 13.62
C LEU A 459 21.83 -7.92 13.71
N PRO A 460 23.05 -7.58 14.18
CA PRO A 460 23.52 -6.20 14.21
C PRO A 460 23.61 -5.55 12.82
N LEU A 461 24.05 -6.32 11.81
CA LEU A 461 24.16 -5.84 10.44
C LEU A 461 22.79 -5.71 9.74
N LEU A 462 21.81 -6.50 10.16
CA LEU A 462 20.45 -6.47 9.64
C LEU A 462 19.56 -5.47 10.35
N LEU A 463 19.97 -4.96 11.51
CA LEU A 463 19.14 -4.08 12.35
C LEU A 463 18.53 -2.89 11.56
N PRO A 464 19.27 -2.18 10.68
CA PRO A 464 18.68 -1.09 9.89
C PRO A 464 17.58 -1.56 8.94
N GLY A 465 17.77 -2.71 8.28
CA GLY A 465 16.76 -3.30 7.39
C GLY A 465 15.55 -3.85 8.16
N THR A 466 15.80 -4.49 9.30
CA THR A 466 14.75 -5.02 10.18
C THR A 466 13.87 -3.88 10.73
N LEU A 467 14.49 -2.80 11.21
CA LEU A 467 13.74 -1.63 11.67
C LEU A 467 12.93 -0.98 10.54
N SER A 468 13.49 -0.91 9.33
CA SER A 468 12.75 -0.41 8.17
C SER A 468 11.56 -1.31 7.83
N ALA A 469 11.74 -2.64 7.87
CA ALA A 469 10.66 -3.59 7.64
C ALA A 469 9.55 -3.48 8.71
N VAL A 470 9.92 -3.39 9.99
CA VAL A 470 8.96 -3.19 11.10
C VAL A 470 8.16 -1.90 10.91
N LEU A 471 8.83 -0.79 10.60
CA LEU A 471 8.18 0.51 10.43
C LEU A 471 7.23 0.51 9.22
N LEU A 472 7.62 -0.09 8.11
CA LEU A 472 6.78 -0.17 6.91
C LEU A 472 5.52 -1.00 7.18
N VAL A 473 5.68 -2.22 7.71
CA VAL A 473 4.53 -3.09 8.02
C VAL A 473 3.62 -2.44 9.07
N PHE A 474 4.19 -1.85 10.11
CA PHE A 474 3.44 -1.15 11.14
C PHE A 474 2.54 -0.06 10.55
N VAL A 475 3.11 0.84 9.71
CA VAL A 475 2.34 1.92 9.07
C VAL A 475 1.27 1.39 8.13
N ASP A 476 1.57 0.34 7.36
CA ASP A 476 0.61 -0.22 6.42
C ASP A 476 -0.56 -0.90 7.15
N VAL A 477 -0.30 -1.59 8.26
CA VAL A 477 -1.35 -2.18 9.11
C VAL A 477 -2.22 -1.11 9.76
N LEU A 478 -1.64 0.01 10.22
CA LEU A 478 -2.42 1.12 10.81
C LEU A 478 -3.46 1.68 9.85
N LYS A 479 -3.16 1.68 8.55
CA LYS A 479 -4.05 2.20 7.48
C LYS A 479 -4.98 1.13 6.93
N GLU A 480 -4.74 -0.14 7.29
CA GLU A 480 -5.53 -1.24 6.76
C GLU A 480 -6.95 -1.21 7.31
N MET A 481 -7.90 -0.86 6.44
CA MET A 481 -9.30 -0.74 6.82
C MET A 481 -10.16 -1.90 6.29
N PRO A 482 -10.11 -2.32 5.00
CA PRO A 482 -11.05 -3.30 4.45
C PRO A 482 -10.94 -4.69 5.09
N ALA A 483 -9.74 -5.23 5.31
CA ALA A 483 -9.60 -6.52 5.99
C ALA A 483 -9.98 -6.42 7.47
N THR A 484 -9.60 -5.33 8.13
CA THR A 484 -9.94 -5.08 9.53
C THR A 484 -11.45 -4.96 9.72
N LEU A 485 -12.13 -4.20 8.87
CA LEU A 485 -13.59 -4.01 8.92
C LEU A 485 -14.35 -5.35 8.82
N LEU A 486 -13.89 -6.24 7.93
CA LEU A 486 -14.54 -7.53 7.68
C LEU A 486 -14.23 -8.59 8.75
N MET A 487 -13.01 -8.59 9.33
CA MET A 487 -12.49 -9.71 10.13
C MET A 487 -12.29 -9.38 11.61
N ARG A 488 -12.39 -8.12 12.03
CA ARG A 488 -12.15 -7.74 13.43
C ARG A 488 -13.05 -8.50 14.38
N PRO A 489 -12.52 -8.99 15.52
CA PRO A 489 -13.33 -9.52 16.60
C PRO A 489 -14.23 -8.43 17.21
N PHE A 490 -15.33 -8.84 17.83
CA PHE A 490 -16.19 -7.91 18.55
C PHE A 490 -15.39 -7.15 19.63
N GLY A 491 -15.57 -5.83 19.69
CA GLY A 491 -14.85 -4.95 20.63
C GLY A 491 -13.42 -4.60 20.25
N TRP A 492 -12.91 -5.06 19.09
CA TRP A 492 -11.57 -4.73 18.59
C TRP A 492 -11.61 -3.67 17.49
N ASP A 493 -12.24 -2.55 17.78
CA ASP A 493 -12.28 -1.43 16.85
C ASP A 493 -10.92 -0.74 16.71
N THR A 494 -10.62 -0.31 15.49
CA THR A 494 -9.40 0.46 15.18
C THR A 494 -9.75 1.86 14.71
N LEU A 495 -8.77 2.76 14.74
CA LEU A 495 -8.94 4.13 14.22
C LEU A 495 -9.40 4.13 12.76
N ALA A 496 -8.85 3.24 11.92
CA ALA A 496 -9.22 3.12 10.50
C ALA A 496 -10.69 2.75 10.31
N VAL A 497 -11.17 1.76 11.07
CA VAL A 497 -12.57 1.33 11.02
C VAL A 497 -13.49 2.42 11.58
N ARG A 498 -13.11 3.06 12.67
CA ARG A 498 -13.89 4.16 13.27
C ARG A 498 -14.05 5.34 12.33
N ILE A 499 -13.00 5.70 11.57
CA ILE A 499 -13.10 6.72 10.52
C ILE A 499 -14.14 6.31 9.48
N PHE A 500 -14.12 5.05 9.02
CA PHE A 500 -15.07 4.57 8.03
C PHE A 500 -16.52 4.62 8.54
N GLU A 501 -16.78 4.20 9.77
CA GLU A 501 -18.11 4.25 10.39
C GLU A 501 -18.64 5.68 10.45
N MET A 502 -17.87 6.60 11.04
CA MET A 502 -18.26 8.02 11.14
C MET A 502 -18.49 8.67 9.77
N THR A 503 -17.64 8.35 8.79
CA THR A 503 -17.79 8.91 7.44
C THR A 503 -18.96 8.31 6.67
N SER A 504 -19.35 7.06 6.93
CA SER A 504 -20.56 6.44 6.38
C SER A 504 -21.84 7.12 6.89
N GLU A 505 -21.80 7.62 8.12
CA GLU A 505 -22.88 8.36 8.77
C GLU A 505 -22.87 9.86 8.44
N GLY A 506 -21.86 10.34 7.69
CA GLY A 506 -21.72 11.76 7.33
C GLY A 506 -21.12 12.63 8.43
N GLU A 507 -20.58 12.04 9.50
CA GLU A 507 -20.00 12.74 10.65
C GLU A 507 -18.53 13.16 10.39
N TRP A 508 -18.32 13.96 9.33
CA TRP A 508 -16.98 14.37 8.85
C TRP A 508 -16.13 15.05 9.93
N ALA A 509 -16.75 15.93 10.70
CA ALA A 509 -16.05 16.70 11.72
C ALA A 509 -15.57 15.82 12.88
N ARG A 510 -16.34 14.80 13.26
CA ARG A 510 -15.95 13.84 14.31
C ARG A 510 -14.87 12.88 13.82
N ALA A 511 -14.93 12.45 12.56
CA ALA A 511 -13.92 11.61 11.94
C ALA A 511 -12.52 12.28 11.87
N SER A 512 -12.43 13.60 12.07
CA SER A 512 -11.17 14.34 12.04
C SER A 512 -10.20 13.93 13.15
N LEU A 513 -10.69 13.64 14.35
CA LEU A 513 -9.85 13.23 15.47
C LEU A 513 -9.11 11.91 15.20
N PRO A 514 -9.78 10.79 14.88
CA PRO A 514 -9.08 9.54 14.56
C PRO A 514 -8.24 9.66 13.28
N ALA A 515 -8.61 10.49 12.31
CA ALA A 515 -7.82 10.72 11.10
C ALA A 515 -6.50 11.46 11.42
N LEU A 516 -6.53 12.53 12.21
CA LEU A 516 -5.33 13.24 12.64
C LEU A 516 -4.40 12.34 13.44
N THR A 517 -4.95 11.54 14.37
CA THR A 517 -4.15 10.60 15.16
C THR A 517 -3.45 9.58 14.25
N LEU A 518 -4.18 9.02 13.27
CA LEU A 518 -3.64 8.06 12.33
C LEU A 518 -2.53 8.68 11.46
N ILE A 519 -2.72 9.92 10.98
CA ILE A 519 -1.71 10.65 10.21
C ILE A 519 -0.49 10.94 11.07
N LEU A 520 -0.65 11.42 12.29
CA LEU A 520 0.46 11.72 13.19
C LEU A 520 1.31 10.48 13.49
N VAL A 521 0.66 9.36 13.82
CA VAL A 521 1.36 8.09 14.04
C VAL A 521 2.05 7.59 12.77
N GLY A 522 1.41 7.74 11.60
CA GLY A 522 1.97 7.36 10.30
C GLY A 522 3.12 8.25 9.82
N LEU A 523 3.14 9.54 10.21
CA LEU A 523 4.21 10.48 9.83
C LEU A 523 5.55 10.13 10.51
N LEU A 524 5.54 9.66 11.76
CA LEU A 524 6.77 9.35 12.50
C LEU A 524 7.69 8.37 11.75
N PRO A 525 7.21 7.20 11.29
CA PRO A 525 8.02 6.29 10.48
C PRO A 525 8.43 6.85 9.12
N VAL A 526 7.55 7.59 8.45
CA VAL A 526 7.83 8.18 7.14
C VAL A 526 8.99 9.19 7.25
N ILE A 527 8.95 10.09 8.25
CA ILE A 527 10.04 11.03 8.52
C ILE A 527 11.33 10.28 8.89
N GLY A 528 11.23 9.22 9.69
CA GLY A 528 12.37 8.36 10.04
C GLY A 528 13.04 7.73 8.82
N LEU A 529 12.26 7.22 7.88
CA LEU A 529 12.76 6.63 6.62
C LEU A 529 13.40 7.70 5.72
N ILE A 530 12.79 8.87 5.59
CA ILE A 530 13.32 10.00 4.80
C ILE A 530 14.66 10.48 5.35
N ARG A 531 14.78 10.70 6.66
CA ARG A 531 16.03 11.12 7.31
C ARG A 531 17.16 10.11 7.12
N ARG A 532 16.86 8.81 7.19
CA ARG A 532 17.85 7.76 6.96
C ARG A 532 18.32 7.72 5.50
N SER A 533 17.43 7.90 4.54
CA SER A 533 17.82 7.95 3.13
C SER A 533 18.67 9.19 2.81
N ALA A 534 18.42 10.31 3.48
CA ALA A 534 19.23 11.53 3.36
C ALA A 534 20.65 11.35 3.91
N HIS A 535 20.83 10.66 5.05
CA HIS A 535 22.17 10.38 5.62
C HIS A 535 22.97 9.34 4.83
N GLN A 536 22.36 8.50 4.01
CA GLN A 536 23.10 7.57 3.13
C GLN A 536 23.60 8.24 1.83
N ASN A 537 23.07 9.40 1.50
CA ASN A 537 23.39 10.16 0.28
C ASN A 537 24.30 11.39 0.53
N GLY A 538 24.61 11.76 1.76
CA GLY A 538 25.61 12.73 2.19
C GLY A 538 26.90 12.05 2.60
#